data_e214613eb6b480e9d7367f669306f705
#
_entry.id   e214613eb6b480e9d7367f669306f705
#
_cell.length_a   1.000
_cell.length_b   1.000
_cell.length_c   1.000
_cell.angle_alpha   90.00
_cell.angle_beta   90.00
_cell.angle_gamma   90.00
#
_symmetry.space_group_name_H-M   'P 1'
#
loop_
_entity.id
_entity.type
_entity.pdbx_description
1 polymer ?
#
loop_
_entity_poly.entity_id
_entity_poly.type
_entity_poly.pdbx_seq_one_letter_code
_entity_poly.pdbx_strand_id
1 'polypeptide(L)'
;MSFNGLRLEYSLDGSSNYIAWKDRMEEMLDDNGLKEFIDAEIPKPASSNAATLDAWKKKTEKCQRILLEGVKDHIVSNLHGKASPFLMWKALTDLFQSRSDQRKLALKDKLRKIKMEKGDSIPKYLTKFVQYKDELGSVGVTVDEE
;
A
#
# COMPACT_ATOMS: atom_id res chain seq x y z
N MET A 1 -20.91 -3.35 16.40
CA MET A 1 -19.48 -3.48 16.66
C MET A 1 -18.71 -2.71 15.58
N SER A 2 -17.96 -1.72 15.98
CA SER A 2 -17.18 -0.98 15.00
C SER A 2 -15.97 -1.83 14.58
N PHE A 3 -15.79 -1.96 13.28
CA PHE A 3 -14.65 -2.64 12.71
C PHE A 3 -13.50 -1.65 12.55
N ASN A 4 -12.41 -1.87 13.26
CA ASN A 4 -11.26 -0.96 13.29
C ASN A 4 -10.17 -1.29 12.27
N GLY A 5 -10.46 -2.23 11.36
CA GLY A 5 -9.53 -2.65 10.32
C GLY A 5 -10.15 -2.51 8.93
N LEU A 6 -9.39 -2.92 7.91
CA LEU A 6 -9.90 -2.95 6.54
C LEU A 6 -10.90 -4.09 6.35
N ARG A 7 -11.87 -3.87 5.49
CA ARG A 7 -12.73 -4.96 5.04
C ARG A 7 -11.89 -5.98 4.28
N LEU A 8 -12.28 -7.26 4.36
CA LEU A 8 -11.55 -8.33 3.68
C LEU A 8 -11.39 -8.08 2.18
N GLU A 9 -12.39 -7.50 1.55
CA GLU A 9 -12.37 -7.17 0.11
C GLU A 9 -11.31 -6.13 -0.25
N TYR A 10 -10.84 -5.34 0.73
CA TYR A 10 -9.82 -4.31 0.53
C TYR A 10 -8.44 -4.75 1.01
N SER A 11 -8.30 -5.97 1.50
CA SER A 11 -7.01 -6.48 1.98
C SER A 11 -5.96 -6.48 0.87
N LEU A 12 -4.72 -6.19 1.24
CA LEU A 12 -3.62 -6.21 0.29
C LEU A 12 -3.44 -7.60 -0.31
N ASP A 13 -3.57 -7.69 -1.61
CA ASP A 13 -3.46 -8.94 -2.37
C ASP A 13 -2.14 -9.03 -3.15
N GLY A 14 -1.59 -7.90 -3.53
CA GLY A 14 -0.36 -7.82 -4.29
C GLY A 14 -0.16 -6.43 -4.87
N SER A 15 0.72 -6.33 -5.85
CA SER A 15 1.05 -5.05 -6.49
C SER A 15 -0.15 -4.39 -7.15
N SER A 16 -1.15 -5.17 -7.55
CA SER A 16 -2.32 -4.67 -8.28
C SER A 16 -3.20 -3.75 -7.45
N ASN A 17 -3.30 -3.98 -6.13
CA ASN A 17 -4.11 -3.14 -5.24
C ASN A 17 -3.29 -2.42 -4.17
N TYR A 18 -1.96 -2.41 -4.31
CA TYR A 18 -1.07 -1.85 -3.28
C TYR A 18 -1.31 -0.36 -3.04
N ILE A 19 -1.41 0.46 -4.09
CA ILE A 19 -1.54 1.93 -3.93
C ILE A 19 -2.86 2.28 -3.22
N ALA A 20 -3.96 1.69 -3.65
CA ALA A 20 -5.25 1.92 -3.01
C ALA A 20 -5.26 1.41 -1.57
N TRP A 21 -4.67 0.24 -1.33
CA TRP A 21 -4.53 -0.33 0.00
C TRP A 21 -3.73 0.58 0.93
N LYS A 22 -2.59 1.07 0.44
CA LYS A 22 -1.71 1.94 1.21
C LYS A 22 -2.45 3.19 1.68
N ASP A 23 -3.16 3.85 0.78
CA ASP A 23 -3.91 5.07 1.11
C ASP A 23 -4.99 4.78 2.16
N ARG A 24 -5.75 3.71 2.00
CA ARG A 24 -6.79 3.33 2.95
C ARG A 24 -6.22 2.97 4.32
N MET A 25 -5.11 2.24 4.33
CA MET A 25 -4.46 1.82 5.56
C MET A 25 -3.90 3.01 6.33
N GLU A 26 -3.24 3.95 5.63
CA GLU A 26 -2.71 5.16 6.27
C GLU A 26 -3.82 5.99 6.91
N GLU A 27 -4.94 6.17 6.23
CA GLU A 27 -6.09 6.89 6.77
C GLU A 27 -6.67 6.17 7.99
N MET A 28 -6.81 4.86 7.91
CA MET A 28 -7.37 4.08 9.00
C MET A 28 -6.48 4.13 10.24
N LEU A 29 -5.17 4.02 10.06
CA LEU A 29 -4.22 4.13 11.17
C LEU A 29 -4.22 5.54 11.75
N ASP A 30 -4.33 6.56 10.92
CA ASP A 30 -4.42 7.95 11.38
C ASP A 30 -5.69 8.17 12.20
N ASP A 31 -6.82 7.66 11.74
CA ASP A 31 -8.11 7.76 12.46
C ASP A 31 -8.06 7.06 13.82
N ASN A 32 -7.24 6.04 13.96
CA ASN A 32 -7.05 5.32 15.22
C ASN A 32 -5.90 5.88 16.08
N GLY A 33 -5.26 6.96 15.65
CA GLY A 33 -4.13 7.55 16.36
C GLY A 33 -2.87 6.70 16.33
N LEU A 34 -2.71 5.86 15.29
CA LEU A 34 -1.61 4.88 15.20
C LEU A 34 -0.62 5.16 14.07
N LYS A 35 -0.88 6.18 13.26
CA LYS A 35 -0.03 6.45 12.09
C LYS A 35 1.42 6.71 12.47
N GLU A 36 1.67 7.32 13.62
CA GLU A 36 3.03 7.58 14.09
C GLU A 36 3.86 6.30 14.22
N PHE A 37 3.20 5.15 14.47
CA PHE A 37 3.87 3.87 14.64
C PHE A 37 4.35 3.26 13.33
N ILE A 38 3.85 3.73 12.19
CA ILE A 38 4.35 3.31 10.87
C ILE A 38 5.27 4.34 10.25
N ASP A 39 5.18 5.61 10.65
CA ASP A 39 6.01 6.69 10.12
C ASP A 39 7.43 6.64 10.67
N ALA A 40 7.59 6.16 11.89
CA ALA A 40 8.89 6.05 12.54
C ALA A 40 8.87 4.92 13.57
N GLU A 41 10.05 4.43 13.93
CA GLU A 41 10.21 3.47 15.03
C GLU A 41 9.95 4.18 16.34
N ILE A 42 8.89 3.78 17.05
CA ILE A 42 8.57 4.35 18.37
C ILE A 42 9.13 3.38 19.42
N PRO A 43 10.24 3.73 20.07
CA PRO A 43 10.86 2.83 21.02
C PRO A 43 10.04 2.70 22.30
N LYS A 44 10.29 1.62 23.02
CA LYS A 44 9.69 1.42 24.34
C LYS A 44 10.05 2.60 25.24
N PRO A 45 9.06 3.26 25.89
CA PRO A 45 9.36 4.38 26.76
C PRO A 45 10.29 3.99 27.90
N ALA A 46 11.28 4.84 28.17
CA ALA A 46 12.19 4.68 29.32
C ALA A 46 11.55 5.28 30.57
N SER A 47 10.35 4.81 30.90
CA SER A 47 9.55 5.33 32.00
C SER A 47 9.29 4.23 33.02
N SER A 48 9.31 4.59 34.30
CA SER A 48 8.87 3.71 35.38
C SER A 48 7.35 3.75 35.56
N ASN A 49 6.65 4.63 34.83
CA ASN A 49 5.21 4.74 34.89
C ASN A 49 4.55 3.58 34.11
N ALA A 50 3.87 2.68 34.83
CA ALA A 50 3.23 1.51 34.27
C ALA A 50 2.13 1.89 33.27
N ALA A 51 1.42 3.00 33.48
CA ALA A 51 0.38 3.45 32.57
C ALA A 51 0.94 3.86 31.20
N THR A 52 2.09 4.55 31.20
CA THR A 52 2.77 4.96 29.98
C THR A 52 3.26 3.75 29.17
N LEU A 53 3.87 2.79 29.85
CA LEU A 53 4.36 1.56 29.21
C LEU A 53 3.20 0.73 28.66
N ASP A 54 2.10 0.61 29.42
CA ASP A 54 0.93 -0.15 28.99
C ASP A 54 0.27 0.50 27.78
N ALA A 55 0.16 1.83 27.76
CA ALA A 55 -0.40 2.56 26.62
C ALA A 55 0.42 2.34 25.35
N TRP A 56 1.75 2.43 25.45
CA TRP A 56 2.64 2.16 24.32
C TRP A 56 2.48 0.74 23.81
N LYS A 57 2.47 -0.22 24.72
CA LYS A 57 2.33 -1.63 24.38
C LYS A 57 1.01 -1.93 23.66
N LYS A 58 -0.09 -1.41 24.19
CA LYS A 58 -1.42 -1.60 23.59
C LYS A 58 -1.51 -0.99 22.20
N LYS A 59 -0.98 0.20 22.01
CA LYS A 59 -0.99 0.86 20.70
C LYS A 59 -0.13 0.10 19.69
N THR A 60 1.06 -0.34 20.13
CA THR A 60 1.97 -1.13 19.29
C THR A 60 1.29 -2.43 18.82
N GLU A 61 0.70 -3.17 19.74
CA GLU A 61 0.02 -4.42 19.45
C GLU A 61 -1.20 -4.21 18.55
N LYS A 62 -1.97 -3.16 18.79
CA LYS A 62 -3.13 -2.83 17.96
C LYS A 62 -2.71 -2.50 16.54
N CYS A 63 -1.66 -1.71 16.37
CA CYS A 63 -1.13 -1.37 15.05
C CYS A 63 -0.66 -2.61 14.30
N GLN A 64 0.09 -3.48 14.96
CA GLN A 64 0.56 -4.74 14.37
C GLN A 64 -0.61 -5.61 13.94
N ARG A 65 -1.64 -5.73 14.78
CA ARG A 65 -2.82 -6.54 14.46
C ARG A 65 -3.57 -5.98 13.25
N ILE A 66 -3.75 -4.67 13.18
CA ILE A 66 -4.42 -4.03 12.05
C ILE A 66 -3.67 -4.30 10.76
N LEU A 67 -2.33 -4.20 10.78
CA LEU A 67 -1.51 -4.49 9.61
C LEU A 67 -1.64 -5.96 9.17
N LEU A 68 -1.61 -6.89 10.13
CA LEU A 68 -1.75 -8.32 9.82
C LEU A 68 -3.13 -8.64 9.25
N GLU A 69 -4.18 -8.05 9.80
CA GLU A 69 -5.54 -8.27 9.31
C GLU A 69 -5.79 -7.58 7.97
N GLY A 70 -5.01 -6.57 7.65
CA GLY A 70 -5.16 -5.80 6.41
C GLY A 70 -4.52 -6.41 5.19
N VAL A 71 -3.90 -7.60 5.29
CA VAL A 71 -3.23 -8.26 4.17
C VAL A 71 -3.77 -9.67 4.00
N LYS A 72 -3.68 -10.20 2.77
CA LYS A 72 -4.05 -11.59 2.49
C LYS A 72 -3.05 -12.56 3.12
N ASP A 73 -3.49 -13.78 3.34
CA ASP A 73 -2.69 -14.79 4.05
C ASP A 73 -1.32 -15.03 3.42
N HIS A 74 -1.23 -15.01 2.09
CA HIS A 74 0.04 -15.23 1.41
C HIS A 74 1.07 -14.10 1.65
N ILE A 75 0.61 -12.94 2.14
CA ILE A 75 1.49 -11.80 2.46
C ILE A 75 1.87 -11.81 3.94
N VAL A 76 1.08 -12.42 4.81
CA VAL A 76 1.33 -12.47 6.26
C VAL A 76 2.74 -12.97 6.57
N SER A 77 3.24 -13.94 5.80
CA SER A 77 4.58 -14.49 6.00
C SER A 77 5.70 -13.44 5.89
N ASN A 78 5.49 -12.38 5.10
CA ASN A 78 6.45 -11.28 4.96
C ASN A 78 6.48 -10.37 6.19
N LEU A 79 5.45 -10.41 7.01
CA LEU A 79 5.32 -9.60 8.23
C LEU A 79 5.69 -10.38 9.48
N HIS A 80 5.67 -11.69 9.39
CA HIS A 80 5.93 -12.55 10.54
C HIS A 80 7.35 -12.37 11.05
N GLY A 81 7.51 -12.24 12.37
CA GLY A 81 8.81 -12.05 12.98
C GLY A 81 9.34 -10.63 12.98
N LYS A 82 8.60 -9.66 12.44
CA LYS A 82 9.00 -8.27 12.53
C LYS A 82 8.74 -7.74 13.93
N ALA A 83 9.71 -7.00 14.48
CA ALA A 83 9.69 -6.58 15.89
C ALA A 83 8.75 -5.42 16.17
N SER A 84 8.41 -4.62 15.17
CA SER A 84 7.61 -3.41 15.36
C SER A 84 6.69 -3.15 14.17
N PRO A 85 5.62 -2.34 14.37
CA PRO A 85 4.76 -1.92 13.26
C PRO A 85 5.53 -1.19 12.16
N PHE A 86 6.51 -0.38 12.53
CA PHE A 86 7.36 0.33 11.56
C PHE A 86 8.09 -0.65 10.64
N LEU A 87 8.68 -1.70 11.22
CA LEU A 87 9.39 -2.72 10.43
C LEU A 87 8.43 -3.53 9.55
N MET A 88 7.23 -3.81 10.04
CA MET A 88 6.18 -4.46 9.23
C MET A 88 5.79 -3.61 8.04
N TRP A 89 5.53 -2.32 8.29
CA TRP A 89 5.17 -1.37 7.24
C TRP A 89 6.29 -1.21 6.22
N LYS A 90 7.51 -1.08 6.70
CA LYS A 90 8.69 -0.97 5.84
C LYS A 90 8.86 -2.19 4.95
N ALA A 91 8.68 -3.38 5.50
CA ALA A 91 8.77 -4.62 4.72
C ALA A 91 7.74 -4.63 3.58
N LEU A 92 6.52 -4.22 3.86
CA LEU A 92 5.46 -4.13 2.84
C LEU A 92 5.76 -3.08 1.78
N THR A 93 6.15 -1.88 2.22
CA THR A 93 6.41 -0.79 1.28
C THR A 93 7.65 -1.06 0.42
N ASP A 94 8.70 -1.63 1.00
CA ASP A 94 9.89 -2.00 0.22
C ASP A 94 9.56 -3.04 -0.85
N LEU A 95 8.76 -4.04 -0.49
CA LEU A 95 8.39 -5.11 -1.41
C LEU A 95 7.48 -4.62 -2.53
N PHE A 96 6.39 -3.95 -2.18
CA PHE A 96 5.35 -3.61 -3.15
C PHE A 96 5.57 -2.27 -3.83
N GLN A 97 6.27 -1.32 -3.21
CA GLN A 97 6.60 -0.06 -3.86
C GLN A 97 7.51 -0.30 -5.06
N SER A 98 8.53 -1.13 -4.91
CA SER A 98 9.43 -1.49 -6.01
C SER A 98 8.67 -2.16 -7.16
N ARG A 99 7.79 -3.12 -6.85
CA ARG A 99 6.98 -3.80 -7.87
C ARG A 99 6.00 -2.85 -8.56
N SER A 100 5.41 -1.93 -7.79
CA SER A 100 4.52 -0.90 -8.34
C SER A 100 5.27 0.01 -9.30
N ASP A 101 6.48 0.43 -8.95
CA ASP A 101 7.30 1.30 -9.80
C ASP A 101 7.69 0.59 -11.09
N GLN A 102 8.06 -0.70 -11.03
CA GLN A 102 8.35 -1.50 -12.22
C GLN A 102 7.13 -1.61 -13.13
N ARG A 103 5.95 -1.82 -12.55
CA ARG A 103 4.69 -1.88 -13.31
C ARG A 103 4.40 -0.55 -13.99
N LYS A 104 4.61 0.57 -13.30
CA LYS A 104 4.44 1.92 -13.88
C LYS A 104 5.34 2.10 -15.10
N LEU A 105 6.61 1.71 -15.00
CA LEU A 105 7.55 1.82 -16.11
C LEU A 105 7.13 0.96 -17.30
N ALA A 106 6.73 -0.28 -17.04
CA ALA A 106 6.28 -1.19 -18.10
C ALA A 106 5.05 -0.65 -18.83
N LEU A 107 4.08 -0.09 -18.09
CA LEU A 107 2.87 0.49 -18.67
C LEU A 107 3.18 1.76 -19.47
N LYS A 108 4.09 2.60 -18.96
CA LYS A 108 4.54 3.80 -19.70
C LYS A 108 5.23 3.43 -21.01
N ASP A 109 6.05 2.38 -21.02
CA ASP A 109 6.68 1.89 -22.24
C ASP A 109 5.66 1.39 -23.26
N LYS A 110 4.64 0.67 -22.80
CA LYS A 110 3.55 0.21 -23.68
C LYS A 110 2.81 1.39 -24.32
N LEU A 111 2.51 2.42 -23.54
CA LEU A 111 1.86 3.64 -24.05
C LEU A 111 2.74 4.34 -25.08
N ARG A 112 4.02 4.43 -24.82
CA ARG A 112 4.98 5.05 -25.75
C ARG A 112 5.02 4.29 -27.07
N LYS A 113 5.06 2.96 -27.03
CA LYS A 113 5.05 2.12 -28.22
C LYS A 113 3.78 2.33 -29.03
N ILE A 114 2.62 2.42 -28.38
CA ILE A 114 1.34 2.67 -29.05
C ILE A 114 1.37 4.02 -29.78
N LYS A 115 1.89 5.07 -29.14
CA LYS A 115 2.00 6.40 -29.75
C LYS A 115 2.92 6.39 -30.99
N MET A 116 3.90 5.52 -31.02
CA MET A 116 4.87 5.43 -32.12
C MET A 116 4.42 4.52 -33.26
N GLU A 117 3.45 3.63 -33.02
CA GLU A 117 2.92 2.74 -34.06
C GLU A 117 2.10 3.55 -35.07
N LYS A 118 2.62 3.60 -36.30
CA LYS A 118 1.92 4.24 -37.42
C LYS A 118 1.16 3.15 -38.17
N GLY A 119 -0.14 3.24 -38.29
CA GLY A 119 -0.92 2.30 -39.02
C GLY A 119 -2.05 1.64 -38.24
N ASP A 120 -2.10 1.80 -36.95
CA ASP A 120 -3.26 1.42 -36.16
C ASP A 120 -4.43 2.35 -36.51
N SER A 121 -5.62 1.79 -36.61
CA SER A 121 -6.81 2.62 -36.79
C SER A 121 -7.03 3.48 -35.56
N ILE A 122 -7.55 4.69 -35.72
CA ILE A 122 -7.79 5.61 -34.60
C ILE A 122 -8.66 4.96 -33.52
N PRO A 123 -9.79 4.28 -33.82
CA PRO A 123 -10.57 3.62 -32.77
C PRO A 123 -9.78 2.58 -31.99
N LYS A 124 -8.99 1.76 -32.68
CA LYS A 124 -8.14 0.75 -32.03
C LYS A 124 -7.07 1.40 -31.14
N TYR A 125 -6.44 2.46 -31.62
CA TYR A 125 -5.45 3.20 -30.87
C TYR A 125 -6.08 3.79 -29.59
N LEU A 126 -7.23 4.45 -29.71
CA LEU A 126 -7.91 5.05 -28.57
C LEU A 126 -8.31 4.01 -27.52
N THR A 127 -8.79 2.84 -27.96
CA THR A 127 -9.15 1.76 -27.03
C THR A 127 -7.94 1.30 -26.21
N LYS A 128 -6.82 1.05 -26.89
CA LYS A 128 -5.58 0.65 -26.21
C LYS A 128 -5.08 1.75 -25.27
N PHE A 129 -5.13 2.99 -25.70
CA PHE A 129 -4.67 4.13 -24.92
C PHE A 129 -5.48 4.28 -23.64
N VAL A 130 -6.81 4.21 -23.72
CA VAL A 130 -7.68 4.32 -22.55
C VAL A 130 -7.42 3.16 -21.59
N GLN A 131 -7.28 1.95 -22.10
CA GLN A 131 -6.99 0.77 -21.28
C GLN A 131 -5.69 0.93 -20.49
N TYR A 132 -4.62 1.36 -21.12
CA TYR A 132 -3.33 1.54 -20.47
C TYR A 132 -3.34 2.73 -19.51
N LYS A 133 -4.06 3.78 -19.82
CA LYS A 133 -4.26 4.91 -18.94
C LYS A 133 -4.95 4.49 -17.64
N ASP A 134 -5.99 3.65 -17.76
CA ASP A 134 -6.72 3.12 -16.61
C ASP A 134 -5.83 2.23 -15.76
N GLU A 135 -5.01 1.38 -16.39
CA GLU A 135 -4.05 0.54 -15.67
C GLU A 135 -3.00 1.37 -14.92
N LEU A 136 -2.50 2.44 -15.52
CA LEU A 136 -1.58 3.37 -14.85
C LEU A 136 -2.24 4.07 -13.68
N GLY A 137 -3.50 4.46 -13.84
CA GLY A 137 -4.28 5.04 -12.75
C GLY A 137 -4.39 4.10 -11.55
N SER A 138 -4.53 2.79 -11.80
CA SER A 138 -4.61 1.79 -10.73
C SER A 138 -3.32 1.67 -9.91
N VAL A 139 -2.19 2.10 -10.45
CA VAL A 139 -0.90 2.12 -9.72
C VAL A 139 -0.48 3.54 -9.30
N GLY A 140 -1.41 4.49 -9.31
CA GLY A 140 -1.19 5.84 -8.81
C GLY A 140 -0.44 6.78 -9.76
N VAL A 141 -0.52 6.53 -11.06
CA VAL A 141 0.13 7.39 -12.08
C VAL A 141 -0.94 8.16 -12.84
N THR A 142 -0.72 9.46 -13.01
CA THR A 142 -1.50 10.30 -13.90
C THR A 142 -0.82 10.33 -15.27
N VAL A 143 -1.58 10.12 -16.33
CA VAL A 143 -1.06 10.12 -17.69
C VAL A 143 -1.59 11.34 -18.42
N ASP A 144 -0.67 12.17 -18.94
CA ASP A 144 -1.05 13.30 -19.79
C ASP A 144 -1.44 12.78 -21.17
N GLU A 145 -2.49 13.37 -21.75
CA GLU A 145 -3.05 12.91 -23.02
C GLU A 145 -2.39 13.55 -24.26
N GLU A 146 -1.34 14.33 -24.04
CA GLU A 146 -0.62 14.97 -25.14
C GLU A 146 0.15 13.97 -26.03
#